data_4f9ebef349c23490aefe26e21ce375d3
#
_entry.id   4f9ebef349c23490aefe26e21ce375d3
#
_cell.length_a   1.000
_cell.length_b   1.000
_cell.length_c   1.000
_cell.angle_alpha   90.00
_cell.angle_beta   90.00
_cell.angle_gamma   90.00
#
_symmetry.space_group_name_H-M   'P 1'
#
loop_
_entity.id
_entity.type
_entity.pdbx_description
1 polymer ?
#
loop_
_entity_poly.entity_id
_entity_poly.type
_entity_poly.pdbx_seq_one_letter_code
_entity_poly.pdbx_strand_id
1 'polypeptide(L)'
;MNIMMQAVPPHSLQAGDTILIVGHGSREDSGNQEIRDFTAQWRARRPELRIELCFIEFAPPELNAALLDAARTSQRVLVVPLILNAAGHVKMEIPEAVEQARLAYPHTEILLAPHLSACDPILAILKRRLRKAMNALDMPDPTSTGVVVLGRGSSDRGANGEMAKMARWLLEEGDHELVDLAFTGITWPRLEKVVQRQVLLGMRQVVVLPYYLYTGTLMQRIHRQVEHLRSQYPQVRFFCGEHFGFENEIFELMDQRVADLRAGVPDSRLPCDGCSYREIAHDLGHGHSHAHTHEHAPAHDHAHDHAHDHVHHPHEDQPA
;
A
#
# COMPACT_ATOMS: atom_id res chain seq x y z
N MET A 1 -25.92 16.18 35.03
CA MET A 1 -24.52 16.63 35.11
C MET A 1 -23.91 16.44 33.71
N ASN A 2 -24.03 17.49 32.86
CA ASN A 2 -23.58 17.46 31.46
C ASN A 2 -22.07 17.61 31.42
N ILE A 3 -21.38 16.55 31.02
CA ILE A 3 -19.96 16.64 30.67
C ILE A 3 -19.92 17.18 29.25
N MET A 4 -19.70 18.48 29.11
CA MET A 4 -19.32 19.10 27.84
C MET A 4 -17.97 18.49 27.42
N MET A 5 -17.98 17.65 26.38
CA MET A 5 -16.78 17.32 25.64
C MET A 5 -16.25 18.64 25.05
N GLN A 6 -15.21 19.17 25.66
CA GLN A 6 -14.43 20.25 25.05
C GLN A 6 -13.81 19.70 23.76
N ALA A 7 -14.24 20.25 22.62
CA ALA A 7 -13.56 20.02 21.36
C ALA A 7 -12.12 20.49 21.52
N VAL A 8 -11.16 19.57 21.38
CA VAL A 8 -9.73 19.91 21.30
C VAL A 8 -9.57 20.80 20.06
N PRO A 9 -9.01 22.01 20.21
CA PRO A 9 -8.82 22.88 19.05
C PRO A 9 -7.89 22.18 18.05
N PRO A 10 -8.11 22.36 16.72
CA PRO A 10 -7.20 21.83 15.73
C PRO A 10 -5.81 22.40 16.03
N HIS A 11 -4.84 21.53 16.31
CA HIS A 11 -3.47 21.94 16.57
C HIS A 11 -2.99 22.79 15.40
N SER A 12 -2.80 24.09 15.67
CA SER A 12 -2.26 25.04 14.71
C SER A 12 -0.96 24.52 14.15
N LEU A 13 -0.78 24.66 12.84
CA LEU A 13 0.48 24.45 12.14
C LEU A 13 1.58 25.16 12.92
N GLN A 14 2.48 24.39 13.52
CA GLN A 14 3.67 24.98 14.10
C GLN A 14 4.63 25.30 12.96
N ALA A 15 5.07 26.54 12.89
CA ALA A 15 6.16 26.92 11.99
C ALA A 15 7.37 26.04 12.33
N GLY A 16 7.68 25.08 11.44
CA GLY A 16 8.76 24.10 11.67
C GLY A 16 8.43 22.65 11.34
N ASP A 17 7.17 22.32 10.98
CA ASP A 17 6.82 20.97 10.51
C ASP A 17 7.19 20.80 9.03
N THR A 18 7.78 19.65 8.68
CA THR A 18 7.93 19.19 7.29
C THR A 18 7.16 17.91 7.08
N ILE A 19 6.32 17.88 6.04
CA ILE A 19 5.65 16.67 5.57
C ILE A 19 6.52 16.07 4.48
N LEU A 20 7.01 14.84 4.69
CA LEU A 20 7.81 14.12 3.71
C LEU A 20 6.96 13.02 3.08
N ILE A 21 6.55 13.24 1.82
CA ILE A 21 5.90 12.20 1.02
C ILE A 21 6.95 11.18 0.61
N VAL A 22 6.63 9.90 0.79
CA VAL A 22 7.47 8.80 0.33
C VAL A 22 6.77 8.07 -0.81
N GLY A 23 7.25 8.26 -2.04
CA GLY A 23 6.87 7.49 -3.21
C GLY A 23 7.70 6.21 -3.33
N HIS A 24 7.16 5.17 -3.98
CA HIS A 24 7.93 3.94 -4.21
C HIS A 24 9.13 4.21 -5.14
N GLY A 25 8.92 5.00 -6.17
CA GLY A 25 9.83 5.16 -7.28
C GLY A 25 9.63 4.11 -8.38
N SER A 26 10.06 4.45 -9.59
CA SER A 26 9.93 3.62 -10.79
C SER A 26 11.14 3.81 -11.70
N ARG A 27 11.50 2.75 -12.44
CA ARG A 27 12.48 2.85 -13.54
C ARG A 27 11.95 3.65 -14.72
N GLU A 28 10.63 3.74 -14.86
CA GLU A 28 9.95 4.58 -15.84
C GLU A 28 9.73 5.97 -15.24
N ASP A 29 10.30 6.98 -15.88
CA ASP A 29 10.22 8.36 -15.39
C ASP A 29 8.78 8.92 -15.41
N SER A 30 7.93 8.44 -16.31
CA SER A 30 6.52 8.83 -16.37
C SER A 30 5.77 8.59 -15.05
N GLY A 31 6.01 7.46 -14.37
CA GLY A 31 5.42 7.18 -13.06
C GLY A 31 5.97 8.09 -11.97
N ASN A 32 7.27 8.38 -11.99
CA ASN A 32 7.88 9.31 -11.06
C ASN A 32 7.37 10.74 -11.27
N GLN A 33 7.16 11.13 -12.54
CA GLN A 33 6.61 12.44 -12.87
C GLN A 33 5.18 12.62 -12.35
N GLU A 34 4.32 11.60 -12.47
CA GLU A 34 2.97 11.67 -11.89
C GLU A 34 3.00 11.85 -10.36
N ILE A 35 3.96 11.22 -9.66
CA ILE A 35 4.12 11.43 -8.20
C ILE A 35 4.58 12.87 -7.91
N ARG A 36 5.50 13.43 -8.72
CA ARG A 36 5.91 14.84 -8.61
C ARG A 36 4.75 15.78 -8.86
N ASP A 37 3.94 15.52 -9.87
CA ASP A 37 2.77 16.32 -10.22
C ASP A 37 1.70 16.25 -9.14
N PHE A 38 1.45 15.07 -8.57
CA PHE A 38 0.59 14.90 -7.40
C PHE A 38 1.09 15.75 -6.23
N THR A 39 2.38 15.68 -5.94
CA THR A 39 3.00 16.46 -4.86
C THR A 39 2.86 17.96 -5.11
N ALA A 40 3.07 18.41 -6.35
CA ALA A 40 2.89 19.82 -6.73
C ALA A 40 1.44 20.28 -6.56
N GLN A 41 0.46 19.44 -6.95
CA GLN A 41 -0.96 19.74 -6.75
C GLN A 41 -1.33 19.77 -5.26
N TRP A 42 -0.79 18.86 -4.44
CA TRP A 42 -1.05 18.87 -3.00
C TRP A 42 -0.45 20.10 -2.34
N ARG A 43 0.76 20.52 -2.70
CA ARG A 43 1.34 21.81 -2.28
C ARG A 43 0.45 22.99 -2.64
N ALA A 44 -0.10 23.01 -3.85
CA ALA A 44 -1.01 24.07 -4.29
C ALA A 44 -2.33 24.10 -3.50
N ARG A 45 -2.83 22.94 -3.08
CA ARG A 45 -4.05 22.82 -2.23
C ARG A 45 -3.77 23.17 -0.77
N ARG A 46 -2.52 23.03 -0.31
CA ARG A 46 -2.08 23.22 1.07
C ARG A 46 -0.84 24.13 1.15
N PRO A 47 -0.97 25.40 0.72
CA PRO A 47 0.17 26.33 0.66
C PRO A 47 0.78 26.63 2.04
N GLU A 48 0.03 26.37 3.11
CA GLU A 48 0.45 26.52 4.50
C GLU A 48 1.36 25.37 4.98
N LEU A 49 1.45 24.25 4.22
CA LEU A 49 2.24 23.09 4.56
C LEU A 49 3.58 23.12 3.82
N ARG A 50 4.66 22.83 4.54
CA ARG A 50 5.94 22.50 3.89
C ARG A 50 5.90 21.02 3.52
N ILE A 51 5.67 20.73 2.24
CA ILE A 51 5.57 19.38 1.69
C ILE A 51 6.79 19.10 0.83
N GLU A 52 7.51 18.04 1.12
CA GLU A 52 8.66 17.55 0.37
C GLU A 52 8.36 16.14 -0.17
N LEU A 53 9.10 15.70 -1.19
CA LEU A 53 8.94 14.41 -1.83
C LEU A 53 10.27 13.67 -1.84
N CYS A 54 10.23 12.38 -1.53
CA CYS A 54 11.33 11.46 -1.78
C CYS A 54 10.84 10.13 -2.34
N PHE A 55 11.77 9.29 -2.76
CA PHE A 55 11.49 7.97 -3.30
C PHE A 55 12.30 6.90 -2.56
N ILE A 56 11.71 5.70 -2.42
CA ILE A 56 12.42 4.57 -1.82
C ILE A 56 13.55 4.14 -2.74
N GLU A 57 13.27 4.02 -4.06
CA GLU A 57 14.23 3.55 -5.05
C GLU A 57 14.04 4.22 -6.42
N PHE A 58 15.00 4.07 -7.33
CA PHE A 58 15.00 4.44 -8.75
C PHE A 58 14.86 5.93 -9.10
N ALA A 59 14.57 6.81 -8.17
CA ALA A 59 14.41 8.25 -8.47
C ALA A 59 14.89 9.12 -7.32
N PRO A 60 15.52 10.29 -7.63
CA PRO A 60 15.87 11.28 -6.61
C PRO A 60 14.69 12.19 -6.24
N PRO A 61 14.70 12.77 -5.02
CA PRO A 61 15.63 12.49 -3.93
C PRO A 61 15.40 11.12 -3.29
N GLU A 62 16.46 10.44 -2.86
CA GLU A 62 16.38 9.18 -2.16
C GLU A 62 15.89 9.37 -0.72
N LEU A 63 15.15 8.39 -0.19
CA LEU A 63 14.49 8.43 1.11
C LEU A 63 15.45 8.84 2.25
N ASN A 64 16.58 8.15 2.39
CA ASN A 64 17.51 8.39 3.50
C ASN A 64 18.07 9.82 3.47
N ALA A 65 18.49 10.29 2.30
CA ALA A 65 19.06 11.62 2.14
C ALA A 65 18.01 12.70 2.41
N ALA A 66 16.82 12.57 1.86
CA ALA A 66 15.73 13.52 2.03
C ALA A 66 15.23 13.57 3.48
N LEU A 67 15.13 12.42 4.16
CA LEU A 67 14.68 12.35 5.54
C LEU A 67 15.71 12.98 6.49
N LEU A 68 17.01 12.74 6.31
CA LEU A 68 18.06 13.38 7.09
C LEU A 68 18.09 14.91 6.86
N ASP A 69 17.88 15.38 5.63
CA ASP A 69 17.81 16.81 5.36
C ASP A 69 16.58 17.47 5.97
N ALA A 70 15.42 16.83 5.87
CA ALA A 70 14.20 17.27 6.53
C ALA A 70 14.37 17.31 8.05
N ALA A 71 14.96 16.28 8.66
CA ALA A 71 15.21 16.23 10.10
C ALA A 71 16.18 17.32 10.58
N ARG A 72 17.19 17.63 9.78
CA ARG A 72 18.16 18.69 10.08
C ARG A 72 17.54 20.09 10.08
N THR A 73 16.48 20.32 9.27
CA THR A 73 15.92 21.65 9.00
C THR A 73 14.56 21.89 9.64
N SER A 74 14.00 20.90 10.36
CA SER A 74 12.65 20.96 10.93
C SER A 74 12.65 20.58 12.42
N GLN A 75 11.65 21.04 13.16
CA GLN A 75 11.38 20.58 14.52
C GLN A 75 10.67 19.23 14.54
N ARG A 76 9.81 19.00 13.52
CA ARG A 76 9.06 17.75 13.36
C ARG A 76 8.97 17.37 11.88
N VAL A 77 9.15 16.08 11.61
CA VAL A 77 8.98 15.49 10.28
C VAL A 77 7.86 14.48 10.31
N LEU A 78 6.85 14.67 9.45
CA LEU A 78 5.73 13.76 9.25
C LEU A 78 5.98 12.98 7.96
N VAL A 79 6.39 11.73 8.10
CA VAL A 79 6.66 10.83 6.98
C VAL A 79 5.36 10.18 6.53
N VAL A 80 4.93 10.43 5.28
CA VAL A 80 3.63 9.97 4.77
C VAL A 80 3.83 9.14 3.50
N PRO A 81 3.72 7.79 3.59
CA PRO A 81 3.86 6.91 2.43
C PRO A 81 2.71 7.06 1.44
N LEU A 82 3.01 7.48 0.22
CA LEU A 82 2.07 7.51 -0.90
C LEU A 82 2.10 6.16 -1.63
N ILE A 83 1.67 5.12 -0.93
CA ILE A 83 1.76 3.70 -1.34
C ILE A 83 0.46 3.00 -0.94
N LEU A 84 -0.14 2.23 -1.87
CA LEU A 84 -1.42 1.55 -1.63
C LEU A 84 -1.30 0.41 -0.62
N ASN A 85 -0.37 -0.50 -0.83
CA ASN A 85 -0.25 -1.72 -0.01
C ASN A 85 1.16 -1.84 0.56
N ALA A 86 1.26 -2.14 1.85
CA ALA A 86 2.54 -2.35 2.50
C ALA A 86 3.11 -3.75 2.20
N ALA A 87 4.26 -3.76 1.52
CA ALA A 87 5.10 -4.94 1.33
C ALA A 87 6.50 -4.67 1.89
N GLY A 88 7.50 -5.49 1.57
CA GLY A 88 8.85 -5.43 2.13
C GLY A 88 9.44 -4.02 2.23
N HIS A 89 9.45 -3.26 1.13
CA HIS A 89 9.98 -1.89 1.13
C HIS A 89 9.34 -0.98 2.17
N VAL A 90 7.99 -0.99 2.26
CA VAL A 90 7.25 -0.15 3.22
C VAL A 90 7.45 -0.63 4.66
N LYS A 91 7.59 -1.94 4.86
CA LYS A 91 7.69 -2.55 6.19
C LYS A 91 9.12 -2.62 6.73
N MET A 92 10.12 -2.47 5.89
CA MET A 92 11.54 -2.54 6.26
C MET A 92 12.26 -1.21 6.01
N GLU A 93 12.32 -0.74 4.78
CA GLU A 93 13.18 0.38 4.38
C GLU A 93 12.71 1.73 4.95
N ILE A 94 11.40 2.01 4.95
CA ILE A 94 10.91 3.26 5.53
C ILE A 94 11.11 3.29 7.05
N PRO A 95 10.74 2.24 7.83
CA PRO A 95 11.02 2.20 9.26
C PRO A 95 12.51 2.31 9.58
N GLU A 96 13.37 1.63 8.84
CA GLU A 96 14.83 1.72 9.01
C GLU A 96 15.35 3.16 8.80
N ALA A 97 14.93 3.81 7.73
CA ALA A 97 15.30 5.20 7.46
C ALA A 97 14.83 6.15 8.58
N VAL A 98 13.61 5.94 9.09
CA VAL A 98 13.06 6.71 10.22
C VAL A 98 13.92 6.52 11.48
N GLU A 99 14.30 5.29 11.81
CA GLU A 99 15.15 5.02 12.97
C GLU A 99 16.55 5.65 12.83
N GLN A 100 17.17 5.53 11.67
CA GLN A 100 18.46 6.16 11.38
C GLN A 100 18.39 7.68 11.55
N ALA A 101 17.32 8.31 11.05
CA ALA A 101 17.12 9.74 11.19
C ALA A 101 16.86 10.17 12.65
N ARG A 102 16.11 9.39 13.43
CA ARG A 102 15.90 9.62 14.88
C ARG A 102 17.19 9.56 15.65
N LEU A 103 18.06 8.59 15.33
CA LEU A 103 19.39 8.48 15.96
C LEU A 103 20.30 9.67 15.60
N ALA A 104 20.26 10.12 14.35
CA ALA A 104 21.09 11.24 13.88
C ALA A 104 20.59 12.61 14.41
N TYR A 105 19.29 12.76 14.59
CA TYR A 105 18.64 14.01 15.02
C TYR A 105 17.68 13.79 16.20
N PRO A 106 18.20 13.51 17.41
CA PRO A 106 17.37 13.12 18.56
C PRO A 106 16.47 14.25 19.09
N HIS A 107 16.67 15.47 18.65
CA HIS A 107 15.85 16.64 19.02
C HIS A 107 14.71 16.90 18.03
N THR A 108 14.68 16.18 16.88
CA THR A 108 13.62 16.29 15.89
C THR A 108 12.59 15.19 16.10
N GLU A 109 11.34 15.55 16.26
CA GLU A 109 10.26 14.57 16.31
C GLU A 109 9.99 14.02 14.92
N ILE A 110 10.16 12.70 14.70
CA ILE A 110 9.92 12.05 13.41
C ILE A 110 8.80 11.04 13.59
N LEU A 111 7.67 11.29 12.91
CA LEU A 111 6.47 10.46 12.97
C LEU A 111 6.23 9.81 11.60
N LEU A 112 5.81 8.55 11.60
CA LEU A 112 5.50 7.79 10.38
C LEU A 112 4.01 7.46 10.33
N ALA A 113 3.34 7.89 9.24
CA ALA A 113 1.97 7.50 8.95
C ALA A 113 1.90 6.07 8.38
N PRO A 114 0.78 5.37 8.57
CA PRO A 114 0.49 4.16 7.82
C PRO A 114 0.35 4.49 6.32
N HIS A 115 0.59 3.48 5.47
CA HIS A 115 0.32 3.55 4.04
C HIS A 115 -1.18 3.77 3.77
N LEU A 116 -1.58 3.95 2.50
CA LEU A 116 -2.98 4.25 2.15
C LEU A 116 -3.95 3.13 2.55
N SER A 117 -3.53 1.86 2.40
CA SER A 117 -4.26 0.63 2.77
C SER A 117 -5.64 0.45 2.11
N ALA A 118 -6.28 -0.69 2.40
CA ALA A 118 -7.66 -0.95 2.00
C ALA A 118 -8.63 -0.21 2.93
N CYS A 119 -9.24 0.87 2.43
CA CYS A 119 -10.14 1.74 3.19
C CYS A 119 -11.28 2.28 2.30
N ASP A 120 -12.28 2.89 2.94
CA ASP A 120 -13.47 3.42 2.24
C ASP A 120 -13.16 4.44 1.14
N PRO A 121 -12.20 5.40 1.30
CA PRO A 121 -11.83 6.28 0.20
C PRO A 121 -11.33 5.54 -1.05
N ILE A 122 -10.51 4.49 -0.88
CA ILE A 122 -10.03 3.66 -1.99
C ILE A 122 -11.17 2.85 -2.61
N LEU A 123 -12.10 2.33 -1.80
CA LEU A 123 -13.30 1.65 -2.29
C LEU A 123 -14.18 2.61 -3.10
N ALA A 124 -14.35 3.85 -2.67
CA ALA A 124 -15.12 4.86 -3.39
C ALA A 124 -14.56 5.13 -4.80
N ILE A 125 -13.23 5.17 -4.94
CA ILE A 125 -12.57 5.26 -6.26
C ILE A 125 -12.90 4.04 -7.11
N LEU A 126 -12.76 2.82 -6.58
CA LEU A 126 -13.06 1.58 -7.32
C LEU A 126 -14.52 1.54 -7.78
N LYS A 127 -15.46 1.90 -6.91
CA LYS A 127 -16.90 1.98 -7.25
C LYS A 127 -17.18 2.98 -8.36
N ARG A 128 -16.55 4.15 -8.32
CA ARG A 128 -16.66 5.17 -9.38
C ARG A 128 -16.07 4.68 -10.68
N ARG A 129 -14.90 4.01 -10.66
CA ARG A 129 -14.27 3.41 -11.83
C ARG A 129 -15.12 2.29 -12.43
N LEU A 130 -15.72 1.44 -11.60
CA LEU A 130 -16.64 0.40 -12.04
C LEU A 130 -17.88 0.98 -12.72
N ARG A 131 -18.52 1.98 -12.12
CA ARG A 131 -19.66 2.68 -12.76
C ARG A 131 -19.28 3.31 -14.10
N LYS A 132 -18.10 3.94 -14.20
CA LYS A 132 -17.59 4.48 -15.48
C LYS A 132 -17.42 3.36 -16.52
N ALA A 133 -16.87 2.22 -16.10
CA ALA A 133 -16.70 1.05 -16.96
C ALA A 133 -18.04 0.51 -17.45
N MET A 134 -19.02 0.33 -16.56
CA MET A 134 -20.36 -0.13 -16.90
C MET A 134 -21.05 0.82 -17.89
N ASN A 135 -20.94 2.13 -17.69
CA ASN A 135 -21.50 3.12 -18.61
C ASN A 135 -20.84 3.11 -20.02
N ALA A 136 -19.61 2.60 -20.13
CA ALA A 136 -18.90 2.46 -21.39
C ALA A 136 -19.17 1.15 -22.13
N LEU A 137 -19.83 0.18 -21.46
CA LEU A 137 -20.26 -1.08 -22.07
C LEU A 137 -21.61 -0.90 -22.77
N ASP A 138 -21.78 -1.52 -23.94
CA ASP A 138 -23.10 -1.63 -24.55
C ASP A 138 -23.94 -2.64 -23.75
N MET A 139 -25.15 -2.26 -23.40
CA MET A 139 -26.06 -3.09 -22.61
C MET A 139 -25.43 -3.59 -21.31
N PRO A 140 -25.05 -2.68 -20.41
CA PRO A 140 -24.42 -3.04 -19.14
C PRO A 140 -25.41 -3.82 -18.25
N ASP A 141 -25.01 -5.03 -17.88
CA ASP A 141 -25.76 -5.91 -16.99
C ASP A 141 -24.83 -6.46 -15.92
N PRO A 142 -24.96 -6.05 -14.64
CA PRO A 142 -24.10 -6.49 -13.55
C PRO A 142 -24.09 -8.02 -13.37
N THR A 143 -25.20 -8.71 -13.62
CA THR A 143 -25.31 -10.17 -13.41
C THR A 143 -24.55 -10.98 -14.43
N SER A 144 -24.32 -10.43 -15.61
CA SER A 144 -23.52 -11.06 -16.69
C SER A 144 -22.17 -10.38 -16.92
N THR A 145 -21.79 -9.44 -16.06
CA THR A 145 -20.50 -8.73 -16.07
C THR A 145 -19.62 -9.19 -14.91
N GLY A 146 -18.53 -9.89 -15.22
CA GLY A 146 -17.50 -10.19 -14.25
C GLY A 146 -16.58 -8.99 -14.03
N VAL A 147 -16.19 -8.76 -12.79
CA VAL A 147 -15.26 -7.70 -12.39
C VAL A 147 -13.97 -8.32 -11.90
N VAL A 148 -12.83 -7.78 -12.30
CA VAL A 148 -11.51 -8.22 -11.86
C VAL A 148 -10.75 -7.04 -11.28
N VAL A 149 -10.53 -7.04 -9.97
CA VAL A 149 -9.59 -6.13 -9.31
C VAL A 149 -8.18 -6.64 -9.56
N LEU A 150 -7.37 -5.90 -10.30
CA LEU A 150 -6.08 -6.37 -10.81
C LEU A 150 -4.93 -5.60 -10.20
N GLY A 151 -4.10 -6.27 -9.39
CA GLY A 151 -2.89 -5.69 -8.81
C GLY A 151 -1.60 -6.32 -9.28
N ARG A 152 -0.49 -5.79 -8.76
CA ARG A 152 0.85 -6.33 -9.04
C ARG A 152 1.03 -7.74 -8.47
N GLY A 153 0.50 -7.96 -7.27
CA GLY A 153 0.85 -9.07 -6.41
C GLY A 153 2.10 -8.80 -5.57
N SER A 154 2.21 -9.53 -4.49
CA SER A 154 3.32 -9.45 -3.53
C SER A 154 3.68 -10.82 -2.98
N SER A 155 4.91 -11.00 -2.52
CA SER A 155 5.29 -12.11 -1.64
C SER A 155 4.72 -11.95 -0.23
N ASP A 156 4.31 -10.74 0.14
CA ASP A 156 3.66 -10.45 1.42
C ASP A 156 2.16 -10.78 1.34
N ARG A 157 1.75 -11.77 2.15
CA ARG A 157 0.34 -12.19 2.25
C ARG A 157 -0.59 -11.09 2.75
N GLY A 158 -0.09 -10.17 3.60
CA GLY A 158 -0.87 -9.04 4.10
C GLY A 158 -1.21 -8.07 2.98
N ALA A 159 -0.25 -7.70 2.14
CA ALA A 159 -0.47 -6.85 0.97
C ALA A 159 -1.47 -7.47 -0.02
N ASN A 160 -1.41 -8.77 -0.23
CA ASN A 160 -2.39 -9.48 -1.06
C ASN A 160 -3.77 -9.54 -0.38
N GLY A 161 -3.80 -9.67 0.95
CA GLY A 161 -5.02 -9.65 1.76
C GLY A 161 -5.75 -8.31 1.70
N GLU A 162 -5.02 -7.18 1.69
CA GLU A 162 -5.60 -5.85 1.50
C GLU A 162 -6.38 -5.75 0.18
N MET A 163 -5.81 -6.28 -0.90
CA MET A 163 -6.49 -6.31 -2.19
C MET A 163 -7.70 -7.26 -2.21
N ALA A 164 -7.61 -8.40 -1.54
CA ALA A 164 -8.73 -9.34 -1.40
C ALA A 164 -9.90 -8.68 -0.64
N LYS A 165 -9.60 -7.90 0.40
CA LYS A 165 -10.57 -7.08 1.14
C LYS A 165 -11.28 -6.08 0.21
N MET A 166 -10.55 -5.38 -0.66
CA MET A 166 -11.15 -4.45 -1.62
C MET A 166 -12.07 -5.14 -2.63
N ALA A 167 -11.65 -6.29 -3.19
CA ALA A 167 -12.48 -7.06 -4.10
C ALA A 167 -13.76 -7.56 -3.39
N ARG A 168 -13.63 -8.02 -2.13
CA ARG A 168 -14.78 -8.46 -1.32
C ARG A 168 -15.75 -7.33 -1.04
N TRP A 169 -15.27 -6.18 -0.60
CA TRP A 169 -16.12 -5.02 -0.32
C TRP A 169 -16.83 -4.52 -1.58
N LEU A 170 -16.13 -4.52 -2.73
CA LEU A 170 -16.72 -4.12 -4.01
C LEU A 170 -17.86 -5.07 -4.43
N LEU A 171 -17.74 -6.37 -4.14
CA LEU A 171 -18.80 -7.35 -4.34
C LEU A 171 -20.00 -7.09 -3.43
N GLU A 172 -19.76 -6.89 -2.13
CA GLU A 172 -20.84 -6.72 -1.13
C GLU A 172 -21.63 -5.43 -1.30
N GLU A 173 -21.00 -4.38 -1.83
CA GLU A 173 -21.63 -3.08 -2.05
C GLU A 173 -22.12 -2.85 -3.48
N GLY A 174 -22.07 -3.88 -4.33
CA GLY A 174 -22.48 -3.82 -5.73
C GLY A 174 -23.50 -4.89 -6.09
N ASP A 175 -23.98 -4.85 -7.34
CA ASP A 175 -24.97 -5.79 -7.89
C ASP A 175 -24.33 -6.87 -8.77
N HIS A 176 -22.99 -6.98 -8.78
CA HIS A 176 -22.26 -7.93 -9.60
C HIS A 176 -22.20 -9.31 -8.93
N GLU A 177 -22.48 -10.38 -9.69
CA GLU A 177 -22.38 -11.75 -9.16
C GLU A 177 -20.94 -12.23 -8.98
N LEU A 178 -20.01 -11.72 -9.79
CA LEU A 178 -18.60 -12.09 -9.76
C LEU A 178 -17.69 -10.87 -9.67
N VAL A 179 -17.01 -10.72 -8.54
CA VAL A 179 -15.90 -9.79 -8.35
C VAL A 179 -14.69 -10.59 -7.86
N ASP A 180 -13.72 -10.75 -8.72
CA ASP A 180 -12.52 -11.54 -8.46
C ASP A 180 -11.28 -10.67 -8.27
N LEU A 181 -10.29 -11.21 -7.57
CA LEU A 181 -8.94 -10.69 -7.46
C LEU A 181 -8.02 -11.39 -8.45
N ALA A 182 -7.18 -10.63 -9.16
CA ALA A 182 -6.12 -11.15 -10.00
C ALA A 182 -4.82 -10.36 -9.84
N PHE A 183 -3.72 -10.97 -10.28
CA PHE A 183 -2.38 -10.37 -10.18
C PHE A 183 -1.63 -10.44 -11.52
N THR A 184 -0.89 -9.36 -11.83
CA THR A 184 -0.03 -9.30 -13.01
C THR A 184 1.28 -10.06 -12.84
N GLY A 185 1.72 -10.28 -11.60
CA GLY A 185 2.99 -10.92 -11.28
C GLY A 185 3.03 -11.49 -9.85
N ILE A 186 4.17 -12.03 -9.47
CA ILE A 186 4.58 -12.46 -8.13
C ILE A 186 3.72 -13.57 -7.52
N THR A 187 2.39 -13.40 -7.41
CA THR A 187 1.45 -14.34 -6.80
C THR A 187 0.30 -14.72 -7.75
N TRP A 188 -0.62 -15.54 -7.30
CA TRP A 188 -1.75 -16.10 -8.02
C TRP A 188 -3.08 -15.66 -7.38
N PRO A 189 -4.22 -15.68 -8.15
CA PRO A 189 -4.35 -16.08 -9.57
C PRO A 189 -3.89 -15.00 -10.55
N ARG A 190 -3.46 -15.42 -11.75
CA ARG A 190 -3.16 -14.51 -12.88
C ARG A 190 -4.43 -14.05 -13.57
N LEU A 191 -4.37 -12.89 -14.24
CA LEU A 191 -5.50 -12.29 -14.94
C LEU A 191 -6.15 -13.28 -15.91
N GLU A 192 -5.36 -13.97 -16.73
CA GLU A 192 -5.83 -14.90 -17.74
C GLU A 192 -6.65 -16.05 -17.13
N LYS A 193 -6.21 -16.54 -15.95
CA LYS A 193 -6.92 -17.63 -15.25
C LYS A 193 -8.22 -17.16 -14.62
N VAL A 194 -8.27 -15.95 -14.12
CA VAL A 194 -9.51 -15.36 -13.58
C VAL A 194 -10.51 -15.13 -14.70
N VAL A 195 -10.09 -14.52 -15.81
CA VAL A 195 -10.94 -14.31 -16.99
C VAL A 195 -11.47 -15.64 -17.53
N GLN A 196 -10.59 -16.66 -17.66
CA GLN A 196 -11.03 -17.99 -18.09
C GLN A 196 -12.14 -18.55 -17.20
N ARG A 197 -12.01 -18.43 -15.87
CA ARG A 197 -13.05 -18.88 -14.91
C ARG A 197 -14.34 -18.10 -15.08
N GLN A 198 -14.28 -16.78 -15.20
CA GLN A 198 -15.47 -15.94 -15.37
C GLN A 198 -16.21 -16.27 -16.68
N VAL A 199 -15.48 -16.47 -17.77
CA VAL A 199 -16.07 -16.90 -19.05
C VAL A 199 -16.75 -18.27 -18.96
N LEU A 200 -16.12 -19.24 -18.27
CA LEU A 200 -16.71 -20.56 -18.04
C LEU A 200 -17.96 -20.50 -17.15
N LEU A 201 -18.05 -19.53 -16.26
CA LEU A 201 -19.24 -19.27 -15.43
C LEU A 201 -20.33 -18.47 -16.18
N GLY A 202 -20.12 -18.15 -17.46
CA GLY A 202 -21.13 -17.53 -18.31
C GLY A 202 -21.07 -16.01 -18.40
N MET A 203 -20.01 -15.36 -17.88
CA MET A 203 -19.85 -13.92 -18.01
C MET A 203 -19.68 -13.54 -19.48
N ARG A 204 -20.47 -12.57 -19.92
CA ARG A 204 -20.45 -12.04 -21.31
C ARG A 204 -19.64 -10.77 -21.43
N GLN A 205 -19.39 -10.13 -20.32
CA GLN A 205 -18.60 -8.90 -20.21
C GLN A 205 -17.61 -9.06 -19.06
N VAL A 206 -16.42 -8.47 -19.19
CA VAL A 206 -15.39 -8.46 -18.14
C VAL A 206 -14.85 -7.05 -18.00
N VAL A 207 -14.94 -6.51 -16.79
CA VAL A 207 -14.35 -5.24 -16.41
C VAL A 207 -13.07 -5.51 -15.60
N VAL A 208 -11.93 -5.04 -16.10
CA VAL A 208 -10.67 -5.08 -15.39
C VAL A 208 -10.42 -3.73 -14.73
N LEU A 209 -10.29 -3.71 -13.41
CA LEU A 209 -10.02 -2.52 -12.60
C LEU A 209 -8.57 -2.57 -12.09
N PRO A 210 -7.64 -1.84 -12.72
CA PRO A 210 -6.26 -1.76 -12.24
C PRO A 210 -6.17 -1.11 -10.86
N TYR A 211 -5.52 -1.79 -9.91
CA TYR A 211 -5.29 -1.31 -8.55
C TYR A 211 -3.88 -0.73 -8.43
N TYR A 212 -3.70 0.43 -9.06
CA TYR A 212 -2.43 1.14 -9.14
C TYR A 212 -2.65 2.64 -8.93
N LEU A 213 -1.72 3.31 -8.24
CA LEU A 213 -1.80 4.77 -8.06
C LEU A 213 -1.46 5.53 -9.33
N TYR A 214 -0.40 5.11 -10.03
CA TYR A 214 0.19 5.85 -11.14
C TYR A 214 0.45 4.96 -12.34
N THR A 215 0.71 5.59 -13.49
CA THR A 215 1.12 4.94 -14.72
C THR A 215 2.49 4.25 -14.60
N GLY A 216 2.88 3.53 -15.62
CA GLY A 216 4.17 2.86 -15.74
C GLY A 216 4.10 1.60 -16.59
N THR A 217 5.22 0.89 -16.66
CA THR A 217 5.38 -0.35 -17.45
C THR A 217 4.29 -1.39 -17.15
N LEU A 218 3.85 -1.47 -15.89
CA LEU A 218 2.81 -2.43 -15.49
C LEU A 218 1.45 -2.09 -16.10
N MET A 219 1.06 -0.80 -16.16
CA MET A 219 -0.18 -0.39 -16.81
C MET A 219 -0.17 -0.69 -18.31
N GLN A 220 0.95 -0.41 -18.99
CA GLN A 220 1.11 -0.77 -20.41
C GLN A 220 1.02 -2.29 -20.65
N ARG A 221 1.59 -3.08 -19.72
CA ARG A 221 1.48 -4.55 -19.75
C ARG A 221 0.04 -5.02 -19.58
N ILE A 222 -0.71 -4.42 -18.65
CA ILE A 222 -2.13 -4.74 -18.41
C ILE A 222 -2.94 -4.50 -19.69
N HIS A 223 -2.80 -3.35 -20.33
CA HIS A 223 -3.51 -3.07 -21.58
C HIS A 223 -3.21 -4.12 -22.64
N ARG A 224 -1.93 -4.50 -22.84
CA ARG A 224 -1.55 -5.56 -23.80
C ARG A 224 -2.14 -6.92 -23.42
N GLN A 225 -2.20 -7.28 -22.14
CA GLN A 225 -2.82 -8.52 -21.68
C GLN A 225 -4.33 -8.53 -21.97
N VAL A 226 -5.02 -7.41 -21.73
CA VAL A 226 -6.46 -7.29 -22.04
C VAL A 226 -6.72 -7.36 -23.54
N GLU A 227 -5.89 -6.73 -24.38
CA GLU A 227 -6.02 -6.86 -25.84
C GLU A 227 -5.82 -8.32 -26.32
N HIS A 228 -4.87 -9.04 -25.71
CA HIS A 228 -4.70 -10.47 -26.00
C HIS A 228 -5.95 -11.28 -25.60
N LEU A 229 -6.53 -10.99 -24.43
CA LEU A 229 -7.76 -11.64 -23.96
C LEU A 229 -8.96 -11.33 -24.86
N ARG A 230 -9.08 -10.11 -25.40
CA ARG A 230 -10.10 -9.76 -26.42
C ARG A 230 -9.98 -10.64 -27.67
N SER A 231 -8.76 -10.88 -28.12
CA SER A 231 -8.50 -11.75 -29.27
C SER A 231 -8.81 -13.22 -28.96
N GLN A 232 -8.56 -13.67 -27.74
CA GLN A 232 -8.80 -15.04 -27.29
C GLN A 232 -10.28 -15.34 -27.05
N TYR A 233 -11.05 -14.35 -26.62
CA TYR A 233 -12.48 -14.48 -26.28
C TYR A 233 -13.32 -13.44 -27.06
N PRO A 234 -13.45 -13.58 -28.41
CA PRO A 234 -14.13 -12.58 -29.23
C PRO A 234 -15.63 -12.42 -28.91
N GLN A 235 -16.23 -13.40 -28.22
CA GLN A 235 -17.62 -13.37 -27.77
C GLN A 235 -17.80 -12.59 -26.45
N VAL A 236 -16.70 -12.21 -25.76
CA VAL A 236 -16.72 -11.50 -24.48
C VAL A 236 -16.29 -10.05 -24.70
N ARG A 237 -17.02 -9.12 -24.15
CA ARG A 237 -16.64 -7.71 -24.17
C ARG A 237 -15.73 -7.38 -22.98
N PHE A 238 -14.64 -6.67 -23.25
CA PHE A 238 -13.68 -6.27 -22.23
C PHE A 238 -13.64 -4.76 -22.08
N PHE A 239 -13.68 -4.29 -20.84
CA PHE A 239 -13.30 -2.94 -20.48
C PHE A 239 -12.09 -3.00 -19.56
N CYS A 240 -11.06 -2.20 -19.84
CA CYS A 240 -9.91 -2.01 -18.98
C CYS A 240 -9.92 -0.58 -18.46
N GLY A 241 -10.01 -0.43 -17.14
CA GLY A 241 -9.94 0.87 -16.48
C GLY A 241 -8.52 1.43 -16.46
N GLU A 242 -8.43 2.70 -16.08
CA GLU A 242 -7.18 3.40 -15.83
C GLU A 242 -6.72 3.20 -14.37
N HIS A 243 -5.45 3.56 -14.09
CA HIS A 243 -4.93 3.70 -12.72
C HIS A 243 -5.67 4.81 -11.95
N PHE A 244 -5.49 4.91 -10.64
CA PHE A 244 -6.23 5.87 -9.79
C PHE A 244 -5.87 7.33 -10.13
N GLY A 245 -4.58 7.64 -10.22
CA GLY A 245 -4.14 9.00 -10.56
C GLY A 245 -4.49 10.03 -9.48
N PHE A 246 -4.91 11.21 -9.92
CA PHE A 246 -5.16 12.40 -9.07
C PHE A 246 -6.60 12.46 -8.53
N GLU A 247 -7.09 11.36 -7.96
CA GLU A 247 -8.41 11.33 -7.34
C GLU A 247 -8.44 12.14 -6.04
N ASN A 248 -9.54 12.86 -5.79
CA ASN A 248 -9.66 13.71 -4.60
C ASN A 248 -9.52 12.93 -3.30
N GLU A 249 -10.04 11.71 -3.27
CA GLU A 249 -9.96 10.81 -2.11
C GLU A 249 -8.53 10.50 -1.71
N ILE A 250 -7.58 10.48 -2.65
CA ILE A 250 -6.16 10.28 -2.33
C ILE A 250 -5.60 11.52 -1.60
N PHE A 251 -5.94 12.73 -2.06
CA PHE A 251 -5.53 13.96 -1.37
C PHE A 251 -6.14 14.06 0.04
N GLU A 252 -7.42 13.76 0.17
CA GLU A 252 -8.14 13.76 1.45
C GLU A 252 -7.54 12.73 2.42
N LEU A 253 -7.18 11.55 1.92
CA LEU A 253 -6.54 10.51 2.72
C LEU A 253 -5.14 10.94 3.17
N MET A 254 -4.36 11.62 2.32
CA MET A 254 -3.06 12.19 2.72
C MET A 254 -3.23 13.29 3.78
N ASP A 255 -4.22 14.18 3.62
CA ASP A 255 -4.56 15.19 4.63
C ASP A 255 -4.95 14.53 5.97
N GLN A 256 -5.75 13.46 5.93
CA GLN A 256 -6.14 12.71 7.13
C GLN A 256 -4.93 12.08 7.81
N ARG A 257 -4.00 11.45 7.06
CA ARG A 257 -2.76 10.88 7.62
C ARG A 257 -1.93 11.94 8.37
N VAL A 258 -1.82 13.14 7.81
CA VAL A 258 -1.13 14.25 8.47
C VAL A 258 -1.87 14.70 9.73
N ALA A 259 -3.20 14.79 9.69
CA ALA A 259 -4.01 15.15 10.84
C ALA A 259 -3.91 14.13 11.98
N ASP A 260 -3.98 12.84 11.65
CA ASP A 260 -3.86 11.73 12.61
C ASP A 260 -2.51 11.74 13.32
N LEU A 261 -1.41 11.91 12.58
CA LEU A 261 -0.06 12.02 13.16
C LEU A 261 0.04 13.20 14.14
N ARG A 262 -0.55 14.35 13.79
CA ARG A 262 -0.54 15.54 14.66
C ARG A 262 -1.39 15.38 15.90
N ALA A 263 -2.49 14.65 15.79
CA ALA A 263 -3.39 14.38 16.92
C ALA A 263 -2.85 13.29 17.87
N GLY A 264 -1.73 12.64 17.52
CA GLY A 264 -1.17 11.54 18.30
C GLY A 264 -2.13 10.34 18.38
N VAL A 265 -2.91 10.11 17.32
CA VAL A 265 -3.83 8.97 17.24
C VAL A 265 -3.01 7.68 17.32
N PRO A 266 -3.41 6.69 18.17
CA PRO A 266 -2.61 5.49 18.45
C PRO A 266 -2.23 4.62 17.26
N ASP A 267 -2.86 4.81 16.09
CA ASP A 267 -2.47 4.14 14.83
C ASP A 267 -1.15 4.66 14.22
N SER A 268 -0.48 5.59 14.91
CA SER A 268 0.88 6.01 14.56
C SER A 268 1.96 4.96 14.85
N ARG A 269 1.58 3.74 15.22
CA ARG A 269 2.51 2.60 15.30
C ARG A 269 3.13 2.37 13.92
N LEU A 270 4.42 2.06 13.92
CA LEU A 270 5.08 1.65 12.70
C LEU A 270 4.30 0.47 12.09
N PRO A 271 4.05 0.45 10.76
CA PRO A 271 3.34 -0.67 10.12
C PRO A 271 3.98 -2.04 10.38
N CYS A 272 5.22 -2.05 10.83
CA CYS A 272 5.98 -3.26 11.18
C CYS A 272 5.88 -3.66 12.66
N ASP A 273 5.21 -2.89 13.53
CA ASP A 273 5.04 -3.27 14.92
C ASP A 273 4.24 -4.57 15.04
N GLY A 274 4.87 -5.60 15.65
CA GLY A 274 4.29 -6.93 15.80
C GLY A 274 4.20 -7.76 14.51
N CYS A 275 4.92 -7.40 13.43
CA CYS A 275 4.97 -8.19 12.21
C CYS A 275 6.29 -8.96 12.06
N SER A 276 6.24 -10.09 11.32
CA SER A 276 7.41 -10.95 11.07
C SER A 276 8.56 -10.26 10.32
N TYR A 277 8.30 -9.19 9.58
CA TYR A 277 9.36 -8.41 8.93
C TYR A 277 10.28 -7.70 9.91
N ARG A 278 9.76 -7.30 11.06
CA ARG A 278 10.58 -6.68 12.11
C ARG A 278 11.58 -7.67 12.71
N GLU A 279 11.13 -8.90 12.95
CA GLU A 279 12.01 -9.98 13.42
C GLU A 279 13.11 -10.28 12.39
N ILE A 280 12.72 -10.41 11.10
CA ILE A 280 13.67 -10.64 10.00
C ILE A 280 14.66 -9.45 9.87
N ALA A 281 14.19 -8.22 9.98
CA ALA A 281 15.05 -7.03 9.91
C ALA A 281 16.07 -7.01 11.05
N HIS A 282 15.65 -7.37 12.26
CA HIS A 282 16.54 -7.50 13.42
C HIS A 282 17.61 -8.57 13.20
N ASP A 283 17.23 -9.75 12.69
CA ASP A 283 18.14 -10.87 12.42
C ASP A 283 19.15 -10.55 11.30
N LEU A 284 18.77 -9.69 10.35
CA LEU A 284 19.64 -9.19 9.28
C LEU A 284 20.50 -7.98 9.70
N GLY A 285 20.44 -7.57 10.99
CA GLY A 285 21.23 -6.47 11.51
C GLY A 285 20.64 -5.07 11.24
N HIS A 286 19.41 -5.00 10.74
CA HIS A 286 18.64 -3.76 10.62
C HIS A 286 17.94 -3.47 11.96
N GLY A 287 18.64 -2.85 12.89
CA GLY A 287 18.10 -2.59 14.24
C GLY A 287 17.05 -1.49 14.25
N HIS A 288 15.82 -1.82 14.61
CA HIS A 288 14.80 -0.85 15.01
C HIS A 288 14.76 -0.74 16.52
N SER A 289 15.37 0.29 17.11
CA SER A 289 15.28 0.50 18.54
C SER A 289 14.06 1.37 18.88
N HIS A 290 13.13 0.84 19.66
CA HIS A 290 12.14 1.64 20.34
C HIS A 290 12.67 2.05 21.70
N ALA A 291 12.95 3.32 21.89
CA ALA A 291 13.17 3.89 23.21
C ALA A 291 11.82 4.00 23.95
N HIS A 292 11.24 2.84 24.30
CA HIS A 292 10.24 2.76 25.35
C HIS A 292 10.98 2.31 26.60
N THR A 293 11.24 3.26 27.50
CA THR A 293 11.61 2.98 28.88
C THR A 293 10.44 2.26 29.58
N HIS A 294 10.35 0.95 29.38
CA HIS A 294 9.63 0.11 30.30
C HIS A 294 10.62 -0.39 31.35
N GLU A 295 10.44 0.05 32.59
CA GLU A 295 11.07 -0.55 33.75
C GLU A 295 10.75 -2.05 33.72
N HIS A 296 11.77 -2.88 33.48
CA HIS A 296 11.64 -4.32 33.53
C HIS A 296 11.58 -4.79 34.98
N ALA A 297 10.50 -5.45 35.36
CA ALA A 297 10.48 -6.37 36.49
C ALA A 297 11.45 -7.54 36.25
N PRO A 298 12.08 -8.11 37.28
CA PRO A 298 13.19 -9.06 37.11
C PRO A 298 12.75 -10.36 36.41
N ALA A 299 13.60 -10.85 35.54
CA ALA A 299 13.44 -12.06 34.75
C ALA A 299 13.33 -13.30 35.67
N HIS A 300 12.34 -14.14 35.36
CA HIS A 300 12.31 -15.54 35.80
C HIS A 300 13.12 -16.38 34.82
N ASP A 301 14.22 -16.96 35.35
CA ASP A 301 15.04 -17.97 34.70
C ASP A 301 14.21 -19.23 34.44
N HIS A 302 13.94 -19.54 33.16
CA HIS A 302 13.52 -20.86 32.73
C HIS A 302 14.55 -21.41 31.76
N ALA A 303 15.45 -22.23 32.29
CA ALA A 303 16.32 -23.08 31.49
C ALA A 303 15.45 -24.17 30.80
N HIS A 304 15.37 -24.17 29.51
CA HIS A 304 14.89 -25.31 28.71
C HIS A 304 16.04 -25.91 27.94
N ASP A 305 16.49 -27.05 28.45
CA ASP A 305 17.37 -28.00 27.80
C ASP A 305 16.59 -28.69 26.66
N HIS A 306 16.95 -28.49 25.42
CA HIS A 306 16.48 -29.29 24.29
C HIS A 306 17.65 -29.93 23.58
N ALA A 307 17.88 -31.20 23.96
CA ALA A 307 18.68 -32.13 23.20
C ALA A 307 17.92 -32.56 21.92
N HIS A 308 18.44 -32.27 20.77
CA HIS A 308 17.95 -32.83 19.49
C HIS A 308 18.74 -34.04 19.12
N ASP A 309 18.10 -35.19 19.25
CA ASP A 309 18.57 -36.48 18.68
C ASP A 309 18.25 -36.49 17.17
N HIS A 310 19.29 -36.54 16.36
CA HIS A 310 19.20 -36.77 14.91
C HIS A 310 19.18 -38.29 14.64
N VAL A 311 18.00 -38.79 14.28
CA VAL A 311 17.86 -40.14 13.74
C VAL A 311 18.02 -40.09 12.23
N HIS A 312 19.14 -40.69 11.73
CA HIS A 312 19.35 -40.98 10.32
C HIS A 312 18.55 -42.22 9.92
N HIS A 313 17.70 -42.12 8.89
CA HIS A 313 17.17 -43.27 8.16
C HIS A 313 17.91 -43.43 6.83
N PRO A 314 18.40 -44.63 6.51
CA PRO A 314 19.02 -44.92 5.22
C PRO A 314 17.97 -45.19 4.13
N HIS A 315 18.22 -44.65 2.93
CA HIS A 315 17.50 -44.98 1.71
C HIS A 315 17.86 -46.41 1.27
N GLU A 316 16.87 -47.27 1.09
CA GLU A 316 16.98 -48.51 0.33
C GLU A 316 16.50 -48.25 -1.11
N ASP A 317 17.41 -48.48 -2.07
CA ASP A 317 17.15 -48.66 -3.49
C ASP A 317 16.44 -49.97 -3.75
N GLN A 318 15.38 -49.99 -4.57
CA GLN A 318 14.98 -51.17 -5.33
C GLN A 318 14.46 -50.79 -6.72
N PRO A 319 14.85 -51.53 -7.78
CA PRO A 319 14.51 -51.29 -9.17
C PRO A 319 13.31 -52.13 -9.63
N ALA A 320 12.51 -51.56 -10.50
CA ALA A 320 11.90 -52.12 -11.71
C ALA A 320 10.81 -51.17 -12.27
#